data_e1cd000f94f1d5ddf1da9acf3c55bc15
#
_entry.id   e1cd000f94f1d5ddf1da9acf3c55bc15
#
_cell.length_a   1.000
_cell.length_b   1.000
_cell.length_c   1.000
_cell.angle_alpha   90.00
_cell.angle_beta   90.00
_cell.angle_gamma   90.00
#
_symmetry.space_group_name_H-M   'P 1'
#
loop_
_entity.id
_entity.type
_entity.pdbx_description
1 polymer ?
#
loop_
_entity_poly.entity_id
_entity_poly.type
_entity_poly.pdbx_seq_one_letter_code
_entity_poly.pdbx_strand_id
1 'polypeptide(L)'
;MNNMNQKISISEKIGYSLGDCSANLVFQMMMIYQTKFYTDVFGLEGAIAGSVMLIARIVDAFVDPTVGILSDKTQTRWGKYRPWILWTALPFMVFYVLAFYNPGIEDKSLVAVYATISYTLLMTLYSFNNTPYASLGGVMTSDIKERNSITSIRFVAATIAQFIVQGLTLPLVGKFAGANGDKGHGWLCTISLFAAIGFIFFIITFFSARERITPPASQKTDTRKDIRDVFHSIPWRAMFILTLFLFTTLAMWGSAMNYYFENYVDANALYTFLDKLGLVAVEANASFSYNILNAFGLIVNSPEKAYEVGFGVFNMVIGTWLSKLLCKLWRNKK
;
A
#
# COMPACT_ATOMS: atom_id res chain seq x y z
N MET A 1 17.43 -34.99 -9.61
CA MET A 1 17.86 -34.05 -10.67
C MET A 1 16.74 -33.99 -11.69
N ASN A 2 15.94 -32.90 -11.79
CA ASN A 2 15.10 -32.56 -12.96
C ASN A 2 13.96 -31.59 -12.68
N ASN A 3 14.15 -30.57 -11.82
CA ASN A 3 13.12 -29.53 -11.67
C ASN A 3 13.66 -28.09 -11.82
N MET A 4 14.86 -27.91 -12.40
CA MET A 4 15.49 -26.58 -12.48
C MET A 4 14.93 -25.65 -13.57
N ASN A 5 14.04 -26.15 -14.47
CA ASN A 5 13.48 -25.37 -15.57
C ASN A 5 11.93 -25.40 -15.63
N GLN A 6 11.25 -25.58 -14.51
CA GLN A 6 9.79 -25.45 -14.53
C GLN A 6 9.38 -24.00 -14.73
N LYS A 7 8.83 -23.68 -15.90
CA LYS A 7 8.17 -22.41 -16.17
C LYS A 7 6.99 -22.24 -15.20
N ILE A 8 6.93 -21.11 -14.54
CA ILE A 8 5.81 -20.77 -13.67
C ILE A 8 4.64 -20.34 -14.55
N SER A 9 3.44 -20.85 -14.28
CA SER A 9 2.25 -20.47 -15.03
C SER A 9 1.92 -18.98 -14.86
N ILE A 10 1.32 -18.37 -15.86
CA ILE A 10 0.90 -16.95 -15.79
C ILE A 10 -0.12 -16.75 -14.65
N SER A 11 -1.03 -17.69 -14.44
CA SER A 11 -2.01 -17.64 -13.36
C SER A 11 -1.35 -17.62 -11.97
N GLU A 12 -0.28 -18.38 -11.78
CA GLU A 12 0.47 -18.38 -10.53
C GLU A 12 1.24 -17.06 -10.31
N LYS A 13 1.83 -16.50 -11.38
CA LYS A 13 2.49 -15.20 -11.33
C LYS A 13 1.52 -14.08 -10.95
N ILE A 14 0.34 -14.08 -11.59
CA ILE A 14 -0.73 -13.11 -11.28
C ILE A 14 -1.23 -13.32 -9.86
N GLY A 15 -1.56 -14.55 -9.46
CA GLY A 15 -2.05 -14.86 -8.13
C GLY A 15 -1.06 -14.49 -7.02
N TYR A 16 0.25 -14.71 -7.23
CA TYR A 16 1.29 -14.23 -6.32
C TYR A 16 1.34 -12.68 -6.29
N SER A 17 1.25 -12.02 -7.44
CA SER A 17 1.31 -10.56 -7.52
C SER A 17 0.10 -9.85 -6.89
N LEU A 18 -1.04 -10.53 -6.75
CA LEU A 18 -2.20 -10.00 -6.01
C LEU A 18 -1.90 -9.79 -4.52
N GLY A 19 -0.97 -10.56 -3.93
CA GLY A 19 -0.50 -10.30 -2.58
C GLY A 19 0.22 -8.96 -2.44
N ASP A 20 1.02 -8.60 -3.44
CA ASP A 20 1.67 -7.30 -3.50
C ASP A 20 0.66 -6.15 -3.73
N CYS A 21 -0.36 -6.40 -4.56
CA CYS A 21 -1.48 -5.48 -4.73
C CYS A 21 -2.19 -5.24 -3.39
N SER A 22 -2.52 -6.30 -2.64
CA SER A 22 -3.15 -6.20 -1.32
C SER A 22 -2.30 -5.43 -0.31
N ALA A 23 -1.01 -5.77 -0.19
CA ALA A 23 -0.09 -5.07 0.69
C ALA A 23 0.03 -3.58 0.33
N ASN A 24 0.03 -3.24 -0.97
CA ASN A 24 0.09 -1.87 -1.44
C ASN A 24 -1.22 -1.09 -1.24
N LEU A 25 -2.39 -1.73 -1.27
CA LEU A 25 -3.64 -1.06 -0.87
C LEU A 25 -3.53 -0.48 0.54
N VAL A 26 -2.94 -1.22 1.49
CA VAL A 26 -2.72 -0.76 2.85
C VAL A 26 -1.56 0.24 2.93
N PHE A 27 -0.41 -0.09 2.33
CA PHE A 27 0.80 0.73 2.40
C PHE A 27 0.58 2.14 1.85
N GLN A 28 -0.05 2.26 0.68
CA GLN A 28 -0.34 3.56 0.07
C GLN A 28 -1.32 4.38 0.91
N MET A 29 -2.30 3.73 1.53
CA MET A 29 -3.21 4.42 2.47
C MET A 29 -2.47 4.99 3.67
N MET A 30 -1.58 4.21 4.28
CA MET A 30 -0.76 4.67 5.41
C MET A 30 0.16 5.82 5.01
N MET A 31 0.78 5.75 3.84
CA MET A 31 1.74 6.77 3.39
C MET A 31 1.09 8.09 3.00
N ILE A 32 -0.11 8.05 2.41
CA ILE A 32 -0.73 9.23 1.79
C ILE A 32 -1.80 9.84 2.70
N TYR A 33 -2.64 9.00 3.30
CA TYR A 33 -3.87 9.44 3.94
C TYR A 33 -3.89 9.32 5.46
N GLN A 34 -2.96 8.59 6.08
CA GLN A 34 -2.99 8.39 7.53
C GLN A 34 -2.89 9.71 8.31
N THR A 35 -1.98 10.58 7.92
CA THR A 35 -1.83 11.91 8.54
C THR A 35 -3.11 12.72 8.39
N LYS A 36 -3.68 12.74 7.17
CA LYS A 36 -4.94 13.44 6.89
C LYS A 36 -6.10 12.90 7.74
N PHE A 37 -6.20 11.59 7.89
CA PHE A 37 -7.21 10.99 8.76
C PHE A 37 -7.05 11.42 10.22
N TYR A 38 -5.82 11.45 10.73
CA TYR A 38 -5.56 11.87 12.12
C TYR A 38 -5.84 13.35 12.37
N THR A 39 -5.55 14.20 11.40
CA THR A 39 -5.85 15.65 11.53
C THR A 39 -7.34 15.96 11.33
N ASP A 40 -7.96 15.40 10.30
CA ASP A 40 -9.32 15.77 9.88
C ASP A 40 -10.42 15.07 10.67
N VAL A 41 -10.19 13.80 11.09
CA VAL A 41 -11.21 12.96 11.75
C VAL A 41 -10.95 12.91 13.27
N PHE A 42 -9.71 12.68 13.68
CA PHE A 42 -9.35 12.65 15.10
C PHE A 42 -9.13 14.05 15.70
N GLY A 43 -8.92 15.08 14.85
CA GLY A 43 -8.63 16.44 15.30
C GLY A 43 -7.30 16.56 16.07
N LEU A 44 -6.34 15.66 15.77
CA LEU A 44 -4.99 15.70 16.35
C LEU A 44 -4.15 16.76 15.65
N GLU A 45 -3.28 17.41 16.42
CA GLU A 45 -2.27 18.30 15.85
C GLU A 45 -1.28 17.50 14.98
N GLY A 46 -0.79 18.12 13.90
CA GLY A 46 0.15 17.46 12.98
C GLY A 46 1.42 16.92 13.65
N ALA A 47 1.90 17.60 14.70
CA ALA A 47 3.05 17.15 15.49
C ALA A 47 2.76 15.86 16.26
N ILE A 48 1.56 15.71 16.80
CA ILE A 48 1.11 14.50 17.50
C ILE A 48 0.94 13.37 16.50
N ALA A 49 0.28 13.63 15.35
CA ALA A 49 0.13 12.64 14.28
C ALA A 49 1.49 12.14 13.77
N GLY A 50 2.47 13.04 13.58
CA GLY A 50 3.84 12.69 13.22
C GLY A 50 4.54 11.83 14.27
N SER A 51 4.33 12.13 15.56
CA SER A 51 4.89 11.36 16.69
C SER A 51 4.33 9.92 16.72
N VAL A 52 3.04 9.75 16.48
CA VAL A 52 2.40 8.42 16.35
C VAL A 52 3.08 7.59 15.27
N MET A 53 3.29 8.18 14.11
CA MET A 53 3.96 7.50 13.00
C MET A 53 5.42 7.17 13.33
N LEU A 54 6.14 8.06 13.98
CA LEU A 54 7.53 7.86 14.37
C LEU A 54 7.68 6.70 15.36
N ILE A 55 6.82 6.64 16.38
CA ILE A 55 6.82 5.55 17.36
C ILE A 55 6.63 4.20 16.66
N ALA A 56 5.64 4.10 15.76
CA ALA A 56 5.40 2.88 15.02
C ALA A 56 6.61 2.46 14.16
N ARG A 57 7.30 3.41 13.52
CA ARG A 57 8.52 3.12 12.74
C ARG A 57 9.68 2.63 13.59
N ILE A 58 9.82 3.16 14.81
CA ILE A 58 10.84 2.67 15.76
C ILE A 58 10.55 1.22 16.14
N VAL A 59 9.30 0.88 16.45
CA VAL A 59 8.88 -0.50 16.76
C VAL A 59 9.14 -1.42 15.56
N ASP A 60 8.77 -0.99 14.36
CA ASP A 60 8.91 -1.75 13.11
C ASP A 60 10.38 -2.13 12.82
N ALA A 61 11.31 -1.23 13.12
CA ALA A 61 12.75 -1.49 12.97
C ALA A 61 13.26 -2.71 13.79
N PHE A 62 12.58 -3.05 14.89
CA PHE A 62 12.87 -4.25 15.70
C PHE A 62 12.01 -5.45 15.26
N VAL A 63 10.81 -5.20 14.79
CA VAL A 63 9.88 -6.25 14.35
C VAL A 63 10.37 -6.92 13.07
N ASP A 64 10.78 -6.15 12.06
CA ASP A 64 11.19 -6.67 10.75
C ASP A 64 12.28 -7.76 10.82
N PRO A 65 13.43 -7.56 11.50
CA PRO A 65 14.43 -8.60 11.63
C PRO A 65 13.92 -9.82 12.41
N THR A 66 13.08 -9.59 13.43
CA THR A 66 12.50 -10.66 14.25
C THR A 66 11.58 -11.55 13.40
N VAL A 67 10.72 -10.94 12.59
CA VAL A 67 9.82 -11.65 11.65
C VAL A 67 10.62 -12.42 10.61
N GLY A 68 11.69 -11.82 10.08
CA GLY A 68 12.60 -12.50 9.16
C GLY A 68 13.15 -13.81 9.76
N ILE A 69 13.70 -13.74 10.98
CA ILE A 69 14.24 -14.91 11.68
C ILE A 69 13.14 -15.94 11.99
N LEU A 70 11.95 -15.48 12.40
CA LEU A 70 10.85 -16.35 12.78
C LEU A 70 10.28 -17.07 11.55
N SER A 71 10.11 -16.37 10.44
CA SER A 71 9.65 -16.95 9.18
C SER A 71 10.66 -17.96 8.62
N ASP A 72 11.95 -17.68 8.80
CA ASP A 72 13.02 -18.59 8.40
C ASP A 72 13.05 -19.90 9.18
N LYS A 73 12.64 -19.89 10.44
CA LYS A 73 12.56 -21.09 11.29
C LYS A 73 11.25 -21.87 11.12
N THR A 74 10.26 -21.29 10.48
CA THR A 74 8.95 -21.92 10.32
C THR A 74 9.02 -23.09 9.35
N GLN A 75 8.45 -24.23 9.75
CA GLN A 75 8.29 -25.41 8.91
C GLN A 75 6.88 -25.95 9.07
N THR A 76 6.09 -25.94 8.01
CA THR A 76 4.73 -26.45 8.01
C THR A 76 4.47 -27.33 6.78
N ARG A 77 3.34 -28.07 6.80
CA ARG A 77 2.87 -28.84 5.64
C ARG A 77 2.57 -27.99 4.40
N TRP A 78 2.35 -26.67 4.58
CA TRP A 78 2.04 -25.74 3.49
C TRP A 78 3.27 -25.00 2.95
N GLY A 79 4.44 -25.24 3.55
CA GLY A 79 5.69 -24.56 3.27
C GLY A 79 6.18 -23.73 4.45
N LYS A 80 7.16 -22.86 4.18
CA LYS A 80 7.85 -22.04 5.16
C LYS A 80 7.21 -20.65 5.28
N TYR A 81 6.94 -20.00 4.15
CA TYR A 81 6.50 -18.62 4.07
C TYR A 81 4.99 -18.48 3.80
N ARG A 82 4.38 -19.40 3.01
CA ARG A 82 2.96 -19.37 2.67
C ARG A 82 2.01 -19.30 3.88
N PRO A 83 2.23 -20.07 4.95
CA PRO A 83 1.34 -20.04 6.12
C PRO A 83 1.21 -18.66 6.75
N TRP A 84 2.30 -17.88 6.76
CA TRP A 84 2.32 -16.54 7.31
C TRP A 84 1.34 -15.61 6.60
N ILE A 85 1.26 -15.69 5.25
CA ILE A 85 0.32 -14.89 4.46
C ILE A 85 -1.11 -15.18 4.89
N LEU A 86 -1.46 -16.45 5.10
CA LEU A 86 -2.81 -16.85 5.50
C LEU A 86 -3.13 -16.45 6.96
N TRP A 87 -2.20 -16.74 7.89
CA TRP A 87 -2.41 -16.47 9.32
C TRP A 87 -2.52 -14.99 9.65
N THR A 88 -1.76 -14.17 8.92
CA THR A 88 -1.75 -12.73 9.15
C THR A 88 -2.79 -11.98 8.32
N ALA A 89 -3.36 -12.57 7.26
CA ALA A 89 -4.31 -11.89 6.38
C ALA A 89 -5.50 -11.29 7.15
N LEU A 90 -6.16 -12.09 7.98
CA LEU A 90 -7.33 -11.61 8.72
C LEU A 90 -6.98 -10.56 9.78
N PRO A 91 -6.05 -10.80 10.73
CA PRO A 91 -5.70 -9.79 11.72
C PRO A 91 -5.16 -8.52 11.07
N PHE A 92 -4.38 -8.62 10.00
CA PHE A 92 -3.86 -7.46 9.26
C PHE A 92 -4.99 -6.59 8.72
N MET A 93 -6.01 -7.17 8.08
CA MET A 93 -7.14 -6.41 7.56
C MET A 93 -8.05 -5.85 8.67
N VAL A 94 -8.20 -6.55 9.79
CA VAL A 94 -8.93 -6.05 10.96
C VAL A 94 -8.23 -4.80 11.52
N PHE A 95 -6.92 -4.86 11.76
CA PHE A 95 -6.18 -3.70 12.27
C PHE A 95 -6.06 -2.57 11.24
N TYR A 96 -6.11 -2.88 9.94
CA TYR A 96 -6.23 -1.87 8.90
C TYR A 96 -7.53 -1.06 9.05
N VAL A 97 -8.65 -1.72 9.27
CA VAL A 97 -9.93 -1.04 9.53
C VAL A 97 -9.89 -0.27 10.86
N LEU A 98 -9.35 -0.87 11.93
CA LEU A 98 -9.25 -0.21 13.24
C LEU A 98 -8.37 1.05 13.21
N ALA A 99 -7.29 1.07 12.44
CA ALA A 99 -6.42 2.25 12.31
C ALA A 99 -7.12 3.46 11.67
N PHE A 100 -8.23 3.22 10.95
CA PHE A 100 -9.07 4.26 10.34
C PHE A 100 -10.49 4.30 10.93
N TYR A 101 -10.69 3.71 12.10
CA TYR A 101 -11.95 3.77 12.82
C TYR A 101 -11.91 4.88 13.87
N ASN A 102 -12.92 5.75 13.87
CA ASN A 102 -13.06 6.76 14.92
C ASN A 102 -13.89 6.19 16.09
N PRO A 103 -13.26 5.98 17.27
CA PRO A 103 -13.96 5.42 18.42
C PRO A 103 -14.90 6.41 19.15
N GLY A 104 -14.99 7.67 18.67
CA GLY A 104 -15.85 8.68 19.28
C GLY A 104 -15.36 9.18 20.65
N ILE A 105 -14.07 9.04 20.95
CA ILE A 105 -13.47 9.49 22.22
C ILE A 105 -13.25 11.02 22.13
N GLU A 106 -13.72 11.77 23.13
CA GLU A 106 -13.58 13.23 23.18
C GLU A 106 -12.18 13.67 23.63
N ASP A 107 -11.56 12.89 24.52
CA ASP A 107 -10.21 13.21 25.03
C ASP A 107 -9.14 12.94 23.97
N LYS A 108 -8.50 14.02 23.52
CA LYS A 108 -7.44 13.97 22.50
C LYS A 108 -6.23 13.15 22.91
N SER A 109 -5.93 13.07 24.20
CA SER A 109 -4.82 12.26 24.70
C SER A 109 -5.13 10.76 24.54
N LEU A 110 -6.35 10.36 24.86
CA LEU A 110 -6.80 8.96 24.67
C LEU A 110 -6.91 8.59 23.20
N VAL A 111 -7.36 9.52 22.34
CA VAL A 111 -7.36 9.33 20.88
C VAL A 111 -5.94 9.14 20.35
N ALA A 112 -4.96 9.92 20.82
CA ALA A 112 -3.55 9.75 20.42
C ALA A 112 -2.98 8.40 20.87
N VAL A 113 -3.33 7.92 22.04
CA VAL A 113 -2.96 6.58 22.53
C VAL A 113 -3.60 5.50 21.65
N TYR A 114 -4.89 5.61 21.36
CA TYR A 114 -5.59 4.69 20.45
C TYR A 114 -4.94 4.66 19.05
N ALA A 115 -4.66 5.83 18.48
CA ALA A 115 -3.97 5.96 17.20
C ALA A 115 -2.59 5.30 17.22
N THR A 116 -1.82 5.50 18.28
CA THR A 116 -0.48 4.91 18.45
C THR A 116 -0.56 3.38 18.50
N ILE A 117 -1.47 2.84 19.29
CA ILE A 117 -1.63 1.38 19.44
C ILE A 117 -2.13 0.75 18.14
N SER A 118 -3.21 1.29 17.56
CA SER A 118 -3.82 0.72 16.36
C SER A 118 -2.87 0.78 15.16
N TYR A 119 -2.17 1.88 14.98
CA TYR A 119 -1.21 2.04 13.88
C TYR A 119 0.06 1.19 14.09
N THR A 120 0.59 1.10 15.31
CA THR A 120 1.75 0.25 15.61
C THR A 120 1.43 -1.23 15.38
N LEU A 121 0.23 -1.68 15.78
CA LEU A 121 -0.22 -3.05 15.52
C LEU A 121 -0.44 -3.31 14.03
N LEU A 122 -1.01 -2.34 13.30
CA LEU A 122 -1.13 -2.42 11.84
C LEU A 122 0.24 -2.58 11.18
N MET A 123 1.23 -1.74 11.55
CA MET A 123 2.59 -1.83 11.01
C MET A 123 3.25 -3.17 11.34
N THR A 124 3.13 -3.61 12.59
CA THR A 124 3.63 -4.92 13.03
C THR A 124 3.04 -6.05 12.16
N LEU A 125 1.72 -6.06 11.96
CA LEU A 125 1.06 -7.08 11.13
C LEU A 125 1.42 -6.96 9.64
N TYR A 126 1.64 -5.72 9.16
CA TYR A 126 2.19 -5.51 7.83
C TYR A 126 3.55 -6.23 7.67
N SER A 127 4.46 -6.09 8.63
CA SER A 127 5.76 -6.75 8.63
C SER A 127 5.61 -8.28 8.71
N PHE A 128 4.73 -8.79 9.55
CA PHE A 128 4.43 -10.23 9.65
C PHE A 128 3.86 -10.83 8.36
N ASN A 129 3.19 -10.03 7.53
CA ASN A 129 2.68 -10.46 6.24
C ASN A 129 3.71 -10.26 5.12
N ASN A 130 4.26 -9.04 5.01
CA ASN A 130 5.05 -8.62 3.85
C ASN A 130 6.46 -9.22 3.82
N THR A 131 7.12 -9.44 4.96
CA THR A 131 8.47 -10.02 5.03
C THR A 131 8.48 -11.49 4.54
N PRO A 132 7.61 -12.39 5.03
CA PRO A 132 7.49 -13.73 4.48
C PRO A 132 7.01 -13.74 3.01
N TYR A 133 6.12 -12.82 2.63
CA TYR A 133 5.67 -12.68 1.25
C TYR A 133 6.83 -12.35 0.30
N ALA A 134 7.68 -11.39 0.67
CA ALA A 134 8.87 -11.05 -0.12
C ALA A 134 9.85 -12.23 -0.25
N SER A 135 10.05 -12.97 0.86
CA SER A 135 10.91 -14.17 0.90
C SER A 135 10.34 -15.31 0.05
N LEU A 136 9.01 -15.46 -0.01
CA LEU A 136 8.33 -16.46 -0.84
C LEU A 136 8.71 -16.31 -2.31
N GLY A 137 8.81 -15.08 -2.84
CA GLY A 137 9.25 -14.84 -4.22
C GLY A 137 10.63 -15.43 -4.54
N GLY A 138 11.52 -15.46 -3.55
CA GLY A 138 12.85 -16.02 -3.67
C GLY A 138 12.88 -17.57 -3.79
N VAL A 139 11.88 -18.25 -3.22
CA VAL A 139 11.80 -19.72 -3.18
C VAL A 139 10.82 -20.31 -4.21
N MET A 140 10.14 -19.48 -4.98
CA MET A 140 9.25 -19.93 -6.06
C MET A 140 10.02 -20.48 -7.26
N THR A 141 11.18 -19.90 -7.60
CA THR A 141 11.98 -20.33 -8.75
C THR A 141 13.47 -20.00 -8.59
N SER A 142 14.32 -20.85 -9.12
CA SER A 142 15.76 -20.63 -9.27
C SER A 142 16.14 -19.95 -10.59
N ASP A 143 15.23 -19.93 -11.58
CA ASP A 143 15.49 -19.30 -12.87
C ASP A 143 15.40 -17.78 -12.76
N ILE A 144 16.48 -17.09 -13.14
CA ILE A 144 16.59 -15.63 -13.11
C ILE A 144 15.56 -14.97 -14.04
N LYS A 145 15.27 -15.57 -15.21
CA LYS A 145 14.28 -15.02 -16.17
C LYS A 145 12.86 -15.08 -15.61
N GLU A 146 12.50 -16.21 -15.00
CA GLU A 146 11.21 -16.40 -14.33
C GLU A 146 11.07 -15.45 -13.13
N ARG A 147 12.12 -15.28 -12.32
CA ARG A 147 12.15 -14.35 -11.19
C ARG A 147 11.93 -12.90 -11.65
N ASN A 148 12.61 -12.49 -12.72
CA ASN A 148 12.42 -11.14 -13.30
C ASN A 148 10.98 -10.96 -13.84
N SER A 149 10.42 -12.00 -14.46
CA SER A 149 9.03 -11.98 -14.94
C SER A 149 8.03 -11.81 -13.78
N ILE A 150 8.20 -12.54 -12.67
CA ILE A 150 7.38 -12.40 -11.46
C ILE A 150 7.49 -10.98 -10.91
N THR A 151 8.71 -10.47 -10.75
CA THR A 151 8.96 -9.12 -10.23
C THR A 151 8.31 -8.04 -11.10
N SER A 152 8.35 -8.18 -12.43
CA SER A 152 7.71 -7.23 -13.34
C SER A 152 6.19 -7.20 -13.14
N ILE A 153 5.54 -8.37 -13.02
CA ILE A 153 4.09 -8.46 -12.80
C ILE A 153 3.72 -7.91 -11.41
N ARG A 154 4.54 -8.15 -10.39
CA ARG A 154 4.37 -7.55 -9.05
C ARG A 154 4.38 -6.02 -9.11
N PHE A 155 5.34 -5.41 -9.81
CA PHE A 155 5.38 -3.95 -9.97
C PHE A 155 4.13 -3.41 -10.66
N VAL A 156 3.63 -4.09 -11.67
CA VAL A 156 2.37 -3.70 -12.33
C VAL A 156 1.20 -3.78 -11.34
N ALA A 157 1.10 -4.86 -10.56
CA ALA A 157 0.05 -5.03 -9.56
C ALA A 157 0.12 -3.96 -8.45
N ALA A 158 1.32 -3.65 -7.95
CA ALA A 158 1.55 -2.59 -6.98
C ALA A 158 1.16 -1.20 -7.53
N THR A 159 1.49 -0.93 -8.79
CA THR A 159 1.14 0.33 -9.47
C THR A 159 -0.38 0.45 -9.63
N ILE A 160 -1.07 -0.63 -9.98
CA ILE A 160 -2.54 -0.65 -10.04
C ILE A 160 -3.14 -0.34 -8.67
N ALA A 161 -2.65 -0.97 -7.60
CA ALA A 161 -3.11 -0.68 -6.24
C ALA A 161 -2.89 0.79 -5.86
N GLN A 162 -1.74 1.35 -6.20
CA GLN A 162 -1.42 2.76 -5.98
C GLN A 162 -2.43 3.68 -6.70
N PHE A 163 -2.75 3.42 -7.96
CA PHE A 163 -3.75 4.20 -8.70
C PHE A 163 -5.15 4.06 -8.09
N ILE A 164 -5.54 2.87 -7.66
CA ILE A 164 -6.81 2.64 -6.98
C ILE A 164 -6.89 3.48 -5.71
N VAL A 165 -5.87 3.42 -4.86
CA VAL A 165 -5.84 4.18 -3.60
C VAL A 165 -5.86 5.68 -3.87
N GLN A 166 -4.99 6.18 -4.72
CA GLN A 166 -4.89 7.63 -4.98
C GLN A 166 -6.11 8.19 -5.70
N GLY A 167 -6.69 7.42 -6.62
CA GLY A 167 -7.82 7.87 -7.44
C GLY A 167 -9.18 7.70 -6.79
N LEU A 168 -9.37 6.65 -5.97
CA LEU A 168 -10.70 6.30 -5.47
C LEU A 168 -10.92 6.61 -4.00
N THR A 169 -9.88 6.82 -3.18
CA THR A 169 -10.06 6.97 -1.73
C THR A 169 -10.92 8.19 -1.39
N LEU A 170 -10.49 9.41 -1.77
CA LEU A 170 -11.24 10.61 -1.43
C LEU A 170 -12.65 10.65 -2.04
N PRO A 171 -12.84 10.30 -3.32
CA PRO A 171 -14.17 10.17 -3.91
C PRO A 171 -15.09 9.20 -3.17
N LEU A 172 -14.58 8.04 -2.75
CA LEU A 172 -15.36 7.06 -2.00
C LEU A 172 -15.67 7.55 -0.59
N VAL A 173 -14.70 8.17 0.09
CA VAL A 173 -14.91 8.78 1.41
C VAL A 173 -15.99 9.86 1.33
N GLY A 174 -15.93 10.76 0.35
CA GLY A 174 -16.95 11.79 0.14
C GLY A 174 -18.33 11.19 -0.15
N LYS A 175 -18.38 10.13 -0.97
CA LYS A 175 -19.62 9.43 -1.28
C LYS A 175 -20.23 8.73 -0.07
N PHE A 176 -19.44 7.99 0.71
CA PHE A 176 -19.90 7.24 1.88
C PHE A 176 -20.14 8.14 3.10
N ALA A 177 -19.59 9.36 3.14
CA ALA A 177 -19.94 10.36 4.14
C ALA A 177 -21.40 10.82 4.05
N GLY A 178 -22.04 10.60 2.88
CA GLY A 178 -23.45 10.89 2.67
C GLY A 178 -23.82 12.37 2.77
N ALA A 179 -25.13 12.64 2.83
CA ALA A 179 -25.67 14.00 2.97
C ALA A 179 -25.33 14.65 4.33
N ASN A 180 -25.08 13.85 5.36
CA ASN A 180 -24.75 14.32 6.70
C ASN A 180 -23.27 14.75 6.85
N GLY A 181 -22.42 14.48 5.84
CA GLY A 181 -21.01 14.86 5.85
C GLY A 181 -20.15 14.16 6.90
N ASP A 182 -20.59 12.98 7.40
CA ASP A 182 -19.81 12.20 8.39
C ASP A 182 -18.57 11.58 7.74
N LYS A 183 -17.48 12.33 7.83
CA LYS A 183 -16.18 11.88 7.29
C LYS A 183 -15.71 10.59 7.96
N GLY A 184 -15.96 10.40 9.27
CA GLY A 184 -15.56 9.19 9.99
C GLY A 184 -16.21 7.94 9.40
N HIS A 185 -17.51 8.01 9.14
CA HIS A 185 -18.25 6.93 8.47
C HIS A 185 -17.76 6.71 7.03
N GLY A 186 -17.47 7.78 6.29
CA GLY A 186 -16.94 7.70 4.93
C GLY A 186 -15.59 6.95 4.87
N TRP A 187 -14.67 7.27 5.78
CA TRP A 187 -13.39 6.57 5.91
C TRP A 187 -13.58 5.10 6.27
N LEU A 188 -14.40 4.81 7.29
CA LEU A 188 -14.65 3.43 7.72
C LEU A 188 -15.17 2.55 6.58
N CYS A 189 -16.17 3.01 5.82
CA CYS A 189 -16.73 2.26 4.70
C CYS A 189 -15.69 2.04 3.58
N THR A 190 -14.94 3.08 3.23
CA THR A 190 -13.91 3.00 2.17
C THR A 190 -12.81 2.02 2.54
N ILE A 191 -12.30 2.10 3.77
CA ILE A 191 -11.24 1.21 4.26
C ILE A 191 -11.74 -0.22 4.39
N SER A 192 -12.98 -0.42 4.87
CA SER A 192 -13.59 -1.76 4.96
C SER A 192 -13.72 -2.42 3.59
N LEU A 193 -14.08 -1.64 2.55
CA LEU A 193 -14.12 -2.12 1.18
C LEU A 193 -12.73 -2.56 0.70
N PHE A 194 -11.70 -1.73 0.90
CA PHE A 194 -10.32 -2.07 0.50
C PHE A 194 -9.77 -3.25 1.31
N ALA A 195 -10.10 -3.34 2.60
CA ALA A 195 -9.73 -4.46 3.44
C ALA A 195 -10.35 -5.78 2.97
N ALA A 196 -11.63 -5.76 2.59
CA ALA A 196 -12.30 -6.95 2.05
C ALA A 196 -11.66 -7.42 0.73
N ILE A 197 -11.37 -6.50 -0.18
CA ILE A 197 -10.67 -6.80 -1.44
C ILE A 197 -9.26 -7.34 -1.15
N GLY A 198 -8.52 -6.69 -0.27
CA GLY A 198 -7.17 -7.10 0.11
C GLY A 198 -7.14 -8.48 0.77
N PHE A 199 -8.11 -8.79 1.64
CA PHE A 199 -8.25 -10.11 2.23
C PHE A 199 -8.42 -11.19 1.16
N ILE A 200 -9.33 -10.98 0.20
CA ILE A 200 -9.55 -11.91 -0.91
C ILE A 200 -8.26 -12.12 -1.72
N PHE A 201 -7.50 -11.05 -1.98
CA PHE A 201 -6.24 -11.13 -2.71
C PHE A 201 -5.16 -11.93 -1.96
N PHE A 202 -5.06 -11.81 -0.64
CA PHE A 202 -4.16 -12.66 0.15
C PHE A 202 -4.57 -14.13 0.14
N ILE A 203 -5.86 -14.42 0.18
CA ILE A 203 -6.37 -15.81 0.04
C ILE A 203 -6.00 -16.39 -1.33
N ILE A 204 -6.20 -15.63 -2.41
CA ILE A 204 -5.81 -16.06 -3.76
C ILE A 204 -4.29 -16.27 -3.82
N THR A 205 -3.49 -15.39 -3.23
CA THR A 205 -2.03 -15.51 -3.18
C THR A 205 -1.60 -16.78 -2.47
N PHE A 206 -2.21 -17.11 -1.33
CA PHE A 206 -1.93 -18.34 -0.60
C PHE A 206 -2.19 -19.59 -1.43
N PHE A 207 -3.30 -19.64 -2.17
CA PHE A 207 -3.64 -20.81 -2.99
C PHE A 207 -2.83 -20.90 -4.29
N SER A 208 -2.44 -19.75 -4.86
CA SER A 208 -1.75 -19.70 -6.15
C SER A 208 -0.24 -19.96 -6.03
N ALA A 209 0.43 -19.34 -5.06
CA ALA A 209 1.87 -19.42 -4.92
C ALA A 209 2.33 -20.77 -4.37
N ARG A 210 3.44 -21.31 -4.89
CA ARG A 210 4.03 -22.59 -4.44
C ARG A 210 5.51 -22.43 -4.16
N GLU A 211 5.95 -22.94 -3.01
CA GLU A 211 7.36 -23.03 -2.66
C GLU A 211 7.98 -24.26 -3.37
N ARG A 212 9.01 -24.03 -4.19
CA ARG A 212 9.68 -25.09 -4.97
C ARG A 212 11.11 -25.32 -4.53
N ILE A 213 11.72 -24.32 -3.91
CA ILE A 213 13.10 -24.37 -3.46
C ILE A 213 13.09 -24.47 -1.94
N THR A 214 13.60 -25.55 -1.41
CA THR A 214 13.91 -25.70 0.01
C THR A 214 15.36 -25.28 0.24
N PRO A 215 15.63 -24.19 0.96
CA PRO A 215 17.00 -23.86 1.34
C PRO A 215 17.63 -25.02 2.13
N PRO A 216 18.91 -25.36 1.89
CA PRO A 216 19.56 -26.42 2.62
C PRO A 216 19.56 -26.14 4.13
N ALA A 217 19.13 -27.14 4.91
CA ALA A 217 18.97 -27.06 6.38
C ALA A 217 20.30 -26.87 7.15
N SER A 218 21.43 -26.82 6.48
CA SER A 218 22.76 -26.92 7.09
C SER A 218 23.51 -25.62 7.32
N GLN A 219 22.94 -24.46 6.99
CA GLN A 219 23.57 -23.19 7.38
C GLN A 219 23.28 -22.88 8.85
N LYS A 220 24.16 -23.31 9.73
CA LYS A 220 24.27 -22.76 11.09
C LYS A 220 24.77 -21.31 10.93
N THR A 221 23.83 -20.39 10.70
CA THR A 221 24.12 -18.96 10.65
C THR A 221 24.27 -18.44 12.07
N ASP A 222 25.42 -17.89 12.38
CA ASP A 222 25.61 -17.07 13.58
C ASP A 222 25.02 -15.68 13.27
N THR A 223 23.73 -15.51 13.60
CA THR A 223 22.96 -14.30 13.32
C THR A 223 23.69 -13.02 13.80
N ARG A 224 24.44 -13.12 14.90
CA ARG A 224 25.18 -11.97 15.45
C ARG A 224 26.38 -11.58 14.56
N LYS A 225 27.06 -12.56 14.02
CA LYS A 225 28.17 -12.35 13.10
C LYS A 225 27.66 -11.79 11.76
N ASP A 226 26.58 -12.37 11.24
CA ASP A 226 25.99 -11.94 9.96
C ASP A 226 25.50 -10.48 10.03
N ILE A 227 24.84 -10.08 11.13
CA ILE A 227 24.43 -8.68 11.36
C ILE A 227 25.66 -7.76 11.37
N ARG A 228 26.70 -8.14 12.08
CA ARG A 228 27.94 -7.35 12.16
C ARG A 228 28.58 -7.18 10.77
N ASP A 229 28.66 -8.25 9.99
CA ASP A 229 29.26 -8.26 8.65
C ASP A 229 28.46 -7.38 7.68
N VAL A 230 27.12 -7.40 7.77
CA VAL A 230 26.24 -6.52 7.01
C VAL A 230 26.53 -5.05 7.30
N PHE A 231 26.61 -4.65 8.58
CA PHE A 231 26.92 -3.26 8.96
C PHE A 231 28.33 -2.80 8.56
N HIS A 232 29.29 -3.71 8.40
CA HIS A 232 30.64 -3.40 7.92
C HIS A 232 30.74 -3.33 6.39
N SER A 233 29.75 -3.85 5.66
CA SER A 233 29.72 -3.82 4.21
C SER A 233 29.49 -2.41 3.67
N ILE A 234 30.47 -1.86 2.93
CA ILE A 234 30.38 -0.54 2.30
C ILE A 234 29.20 -0.46 1.32
N PRO A 235 28.97 -1.44 0.40
CA PRO A 235 27.83 -1.41 -0.50
C PRO A 235 26.49 -1.39 0.24
N TRP A 236 26.36 -2.13 1.34
CA TRP A 236 25.14 -2.15 2.13
C TRP A 236 24.86 -0.79 2.77
N ARG A 237 25.86 -0.16 3.38
CA ARG A 237 25.72 1.19 3.98
C ARG A 237 25.33 2.24 2.94
N ALA A 238 25.95 2.21 1.76
CA ALA A 238 25.58 3.13 0.68
C ALA A 238 24.13 2.95 0.23
N MET A 239 23.67 1.71 0.03
CA MET A 239 22.29 1.39 -0.32
C MET A 239 21.33 1.78 0.79
N PHE A 240 21.68 1.56 2.07
CA PHE A 240 20.86 1.96 3.21
C PHE A 240 20.62 3.46 3.24
N ILE A 241 21.68 4.28 3.12
CA ILE A 241 21.58 5.74 3.10
C ILE A 241 20.74 6.22 1.91
N LEU A 242 20.99 5.68 0.72
CA LEU A 242 20.21 6.02 -0.48
C LEU A 242 18.73 5.72 -0.28
N THR A 243 18.41 4.53 0.24
CA THR A 243 17.03 4.10 0.49
C THR A 243 16.35 4.98 1.53
N LEU A 244 17.06 5.36 2.60
CA LEU A 244 16.56 6.26 3.62
C LEU A 244 16.11 7.61 3.03
N PHE A 245 16.97 8.25 2.24
CA PHE A 245 16.64 9.52 1.59
C PHE A 245 15.50 9.39 0.60
N LEU A 246 15.48 8.33 -0.20
CA LEU A 246 14.44 8.07 -1.18
C LEU A 246 13.06 7.92 -0.52
N PHE A 247 12.96 7.07 0.51
CA PHE A 247 11.68 6.87 1.20
C PHE A 247 11.23 8.09 2.00
N THR A 248 12.16 8.84 2.60
CA THR A 248 11.84 10.10 3.27
C THR A 248 11.25 11.10 2.27
N THR A 249 11.87 11.26 1.10
CA THR A 249 11.37 12.16 0.05
C THR A 249 9.98 11.73 -0.44
N LEU A 250 9.77 10.42 -0.68
CA LEU A 250 8.47 9.91 -1.11
C LEU A 250 7.36 10.11 -0.07
N ALA A 251 7.68 9.90 1.21
CA ALA A 251 6.74 10.10 2.31
C ALA A 251 6.33 11.57 2.45
N MET A 252 7.31 12.49 2.42
CA MET A 252 7.05 13.92 2.46
C MET A 252 6.23 14.38 1.25
N TRP A 253 6.56 13.92 0.06
CA TRP A 253 5.82 14.23 -1.16
C TRP A 253 4.36 13.76 -1.08
N GLY A 254 4.13 12.51 -0.70
CA GLY A 254 2.78 11.94 -0.62
C GLY A 254 1.86 12.72 0.33
N SER A 255 2.34 13.03 1.53
CA SER A 255 1.56 13.80 2.51
C SER A 255 1.34 15.25 2.09
N ALA A 256 2.41 15.93 1.63
CA ALA A 256 2.34 17.34 1.27
C ALA A 256 1.38 17.60 0.09
N MET A 257 1.33 16.70 -0.89
CA MET A 257 0.47 16.86 -2.07
C MET A 257 -1.01 16.90 -1.75
N ASN A 258 -1.49 16.13 -0.77
CA ASN A 258 -2.89 16.20 -0.34
C ASN A 258 -3.27 17.59 0.14
N TYR A 259 -2.46 18.16 1.06
CA TYR A 259 -2.71 19.48 1.61
C TYR A 259 -2.54 20.59 0.56
N TYR A 260 -1.62 20.40 -0.40
CA TYR A 260 -1.44 21.33 -1.50
C TYR A 260 -2.69 21.40 -2.38
N PHE A 261 -3.25 20.27 -2.79
CA PHE A 261 -4.46 20.23 -3.61
C PHE A 261 -5.66 20.82 -2.88
N GLU A 262 -5.81 20.60 -1.59
CA GLU A 262 -6.94 21.09 -0.80
C GLU A 262 -6.87 22.60 -0.55
N ASN A 263 -5.66 23.18 -0.35
CA ASN A 263 -5.53 24.54 0.14
C ASN A 263 -5.00 25.55 -0.90
N TYR A 264 -4.29 25.09 -1.94
CA TYR A 264 -3.60 26.00 -2.88
C TYR A 264 -4.09 25.87 -4.32
N VAL A 265 -4.70 24.77 -4.70
CA VAL A 265 -5.23 24.61 -6.08
C VAL A 265 -6.54 25.37 -6.20
N ASP A 266 -6.67 26.20 -7.25
CA ASP A 266 -7.91 26.90 -7.55
C ASP A 266 -9.03 25.89 -7.88
N ALA A 267 -10.05 25.86 -7.04
CA ALA A 267 -11.16 24.92 -7.13
C ALA A 267 -11.94 25.08 -8.46
N ASN A 268 -12.11 26.32 -8.96
CA ASN A 268 -12.84 26.59 -10.19
C ASN A 268 -12.03 26.15 -11.43
N ALA A 269 -10.72 26.42 -11.42
CA ALA A 269 -9.84 25.98 -12.49
C ALA A 269 -9.76 24.45 -12.55
N LEU A 270 -9.69 23.80 -11.38
CA LEU A 270 -9.69 22.34 -11.29
C LEU A 270 -11.03 21.75 -11.75
N TYR A 271 -12.14 22.34 -11.33
CA TYR A 271 -13.48 21.92 -11.78
C TYR A 271 -13.64 22.02 -13.30
N THR A 272 -13.19 23.12 -13.89
CA THR A 272 -13.18 23.32 -15.36
C THR A 272 -12.29 22.30 -16.07
N PHE A 273 -11.17 21.91 -15.46
CA PHE A 273 -10.31 20.84 -15.99
C PHE A 273 -11.00 19.47 -15.93
N LEU A 274 -11.67 19.15 -14.83
CA LEU A 274 -12.43 17.91 -14.66
C LEU A 274 -13.65 17.84 -15.60
N ASP A 275 -14.27 18.98 -15.90
CA ASP A 275 -15.37 19.08 -16.87
C ASP A 275 -14.90 18.69 -18.27
N LYS A 276 -13.73 19.16 -18.70
CA LYS A 276 -13.11 18.74 -19.98
C LYS A 276 -12.81 17.25 -20.05
N LEU A 277 -12.66 16.59 -18.92
CA LEU A 277 -12.45 15.13 -18.82
C LEU A 277 -13.78 14.36 -18.71
N GLY A 278 -14.92 15.05 -18.66
CA GLY A 278 -16.24 14.43 -18.49
C GLY A 278 -16.48 13.86 -17.08
N LEU A 279 -15.81 14.41 -16.07
CA LEU A 279 -15.91 14.01 -14.65
C LEU A 279 -16.78 14.96 -13.82
N VAL A 280 -17.55 15.81 -14.47
CA VAL A 280 -18.51 16.72 -13.83
C VAL A 280 -19.95 16.21 -14.06
N ALA A 281 -20.83 16.48 -13.10
CA ALA A 281 -22.24 16.07 -13.18
C ALA A 281 -22.94 16.74 -14.37
N VAL A 282 -23.59 15.93 -15.21
CA VAL A 282 -24.39 16.36 -16.36
C VAL A 282 -25.84 15.93 -16.12
N GLU A 283 -26.78 16.86 -16.20
CA GLU A 283 -28.19 16.61 -15.90
C GLU A 283 -28.92 15.76 -16.96
N ALA A 284 -28.36 15.55 -18.14
CA ALA A 284 -29.06 14.85 -19.24
C ALA A 284 -28.27 13.62 -19.72
N ASN A 285 -28.94 12.45 -19.71
CA ASN A 285 -28.55 11.19 -20.34
C ASN A 285 -27.21 10.59 -19.85
N ALA A 286 -27.22 10.05 -18.63
CA ALA A 286 -26.10 9.34 -18.07
C ALA A 286 -25.75 8.08 -18.89
N SER A 287 -24.66 8.11 -19.61
CA SER A 287 -24.07 6.95 -20.28
C SER A 287 -23.72 5.84 -19.28
N PHE A 288 -23.61 4.59 -19.72
CA PHE A 288 -23.16 3.47 -18.87
C PHE A 288 -21.82 3.77 -18.17
N SER A 289 -20.87 4.39 -18.86
CA SER A 289 -19.60 4.85 -18.29
C SER A 289 -19.79 5.90 -17.19
N TYR A 290 -20.70 6.85 -17.38
CA TYR A 290 -21.02 7.86 -16.36
C TYR A 290 -21.59 7.21 -15.09
N ASN A 291 -22.49 6.24 -15.22
CA ASN A 291 -23.06 5.52 -14.09
C ASN A 291 -21.99 4.75 -13.29
N ILE A 292 -21.02 4.14 -13.96
CA ILE A 292 -19.87 3.49 -13.32
C ILE A 292 -19.02 4.53 -12.59
N LEU A 293 -18.62 5.62 -13.23
CA LEU A 293 -17.82 6.68 -12.62
C LEU A 293 -18.53 7.29 -11.40
N ASN A 294 -19.83 7.53 -11.50
CA ASN A 294 -20.66 8.01 -10.40
C ASN A 294 -20.77 6.98 -9.26
N ALA A 295 -20.84 5.70 -9.60
CA ALA A 295 -20.81 4.62 -8.61
C ALA A 295 -19.53 4.60 -7.78
N PHE A 296 -18.41 5.01 -8.36
CA PHE A 296 -17.13 5.16 -7.66
C PHE A 296 -16.90 6.57 -7.06
N GLY A 297 -17.87 7.48 -7.14
CA GLY A 297 -17.74 8.84 -6.63
C GLY A 297 -16.80 9.74 -7.45
N LEU A 298 -16.49 9.37 -8.69
CA LEU A 298 -15.59 10.12 -9.57
C LEU A 298 -16.27 11.28 -10.31
N ILE A 299 -17.58 11.47 -10.13
CA ILE A 299 -18.34 12.58 -10.70
C ILE A 299 -18.44 13.71 -9.67
N VAL A 300 -17.96 14.87 -10.03
CA VAL A 300 -17.93 16.07 -9.18
C VAL A 300 -19.17 16.91 -9.42
N ASN A 301 -19.87 17.28 -8.34
CA ASN A 301 -21.11 18.08 -8.40
C ASN A 301 -20.88 19.56 -8.08
N SER A 302 -19.75 19.92 -7.47
CA SER A 302 -19.44 21.30 -7.11
C SER A 302 -17.93 21.56 -7.13
N PRO A 303 -17.51 22.82 -7.38
CA PRO A 303 -16.09 23.20 -7.37
C PRO A 303 -15.38 22.88 -6.03
N GLU A 304 -16.09 23.01 -4.91
CA GLU A 304 -15.55 22.76 -3.57
C GLU A 304 -15.06 21.31 -3.37
N LYS A 305 -15.68 20.35 -4.06
CA LYS A 305 -15.34 18.93 -4.03
C LYS A 305 -14.38 18.51 -5.16
N ALA A 306 -13.98 19.44 -6.03
CA ALA A 306 -13.12 19.13 -7.16
C ALA A 306 -11.75 18.55 -6.73
N TYR A 307 -11.25 18.92 -5.55
CA TYR A 307 -9.97 18.40 -5.07
C TYR A 307 -10.00 16.89 -4.78
N GLU A 308 -11.15 16.35 -4.38
CA GLU A 308 -11.32 14.92 -4.04
C GLU A 308 -11.02 14.01 -5.25
N VAL A 309 -11.48 14.42 -6.43
CA VAL A 309 -11.23 13.71 -7.69
C VAL A 309 -9.95 14.19 -8.37
N GLY A 310 -9.70 15.50 -8.33
CA GLY A 310 -8.57 16.14 -8.98
C GLY A 310 -7.20 15.64 -8.51
N PHE A 311 -7.04 15.39 -7.22
CA PHE A 311 -5.83 14.81 -6.65
C PHE A 311 -5.51 13.44 -7.27
N GLY A 312 -6.52 12.57 -7.35
CA GLY A 312 -6.37 11.24 -7.94
C GLY A 312 -6.05 11.30 -9.43
N VAL A 313 -6.79 12.10 -10.20
CA VAL A 313 -6.58 12.29 -11.63
C VAL A 313 -5.18 12.85 -11.92
N PHE A 314 -4.75 13.85 -11.17
CA PHE A 314 -3.42 14.45 -11.31
C PHE A 314 -2.29 13.42 -11.09
N ASN A 315 -2.39 12.62 -10.03
CA ASN A 315 -1.40 11.57 -9.76
C ASN A 315 -1.37 10.50 -10.85
N MET A 316 -2.54 10.10 -11.38
CA MET A 316 -2.63 9.17 -12.51
C MET A 316 -1.96 9.73 -13.77
N VAL A 317 -2.19 11.00 -14.08
CA VAL A 317 -1.61 11.67 -15.26
C VAL A 317 -0.09 11.77 -15.12
N ILE A 318 0.41 12.24 -13.98
CA ILE A 318 1.86 12.34 -13.73
C ILE A 318 2.51 10.95 -13.74
N GLY A 319 1.92 9.96 -13.08
CA GLY A 319 2.44 8.60 -13.05
C GLY A 319 2.57 7.99 -14.44
N THR A 320 1.55 8.18 -15.29
CA THR A 320 1.59 7.70 -16.68
C THR A 320 2.59 8.48 -17.55
N TRP A 321 2.71 9.78 -17.34
CA TRP A 321 3.68 10.62 -18.07
C TRP A 321 5.13 10.26 -17.72
N LEU A 322 5.43 10.14 -16.43
CA LEU A 322 6.75 9.71 -15.94
C LEU A 322 7.12 8.31 -16.43
N SER A 323 6.20 7.36 -16.41
CA SER A 323 6.46 6.01 -16.92
C SER A 323 6.78 6.01 -18.42
N LYS A 324 6.06 6.79 -19.22
CA LYS A 324 6.36 6.96 -20.65
C LYS A 324 7.72 7.63 -20.89
N LEU A 325 8.06 8.64 -20.09
CA LEU A 325 9.35 9.32 -20.17
C LEU A 325 10.50 8.36 -19.85
N LEU A 326 10.39 7.60 -18.78
CA LEU A 326 11.40 6.60 -18.38
C LEU A 326 11.55 5.50 -19.44
N CYS A 327 10.45 4.98 -19.97
CA CYS A 327 10.49 4.01 -21.06
C CYS A 327 11.16 4.58 -22.32
N LYS A 328 10.93 5.85 -22.65
CA LYS A 328 11.58 6.52 -23.80
C LYS A 328 13.07 6.69 -23.58
N LEU A 329 13.48 7.11 -22.38
CA LEU A 329 14.89 7.25 -22.00
C LEU A 329 15.63 5.92 -22.02
N TRP A 330 14.98 4.84 -21.56
CA TRP A 330 15.57 3.50 -21.58
C TRP A 330 15.70 2.93 -22.99
N ARG A 331 14.71 3.17 -23.85
CA ARG A 331 14.74 2.74 -25.27
C ARG A 331 15.83 3.43 -26.08
N ASN A 332 16.17 4.68 -25.74
CA ASN A 332 17.20 5.45 -26.43
C ASN A 332 18.64 5.09 -25.97
N LYS A 333 18.79 4.21 -24.97
CA LYS A 333 20.10 3.72 -24.49
C LYS A 333 20.44 2.31 -25.01
N LYS A 334 19.60 1.71 -25.83
CA LYS A 334 19.87 0.51 -26.63
C LYS A 334 20.15 0.90 -28.07
#